data_0be487c00a668f01bd15d7d39e35d921
#
_entry.id   0be487c00a668f01bd15d7d39e35d921
#
_cell.length_a   1.000
_cell.length_b   1.000
_cell.length_c   1.000
_cell.angle_alpha   90.00
_cell.angle_beta   90.00
_cell.angle_gamma   90.00
#
_symmetry.space_group_name_H-M   'P 1'
#
loop_
_entity.id
_entity.type
_entity.pdbx_description
1 polymer ?
#
loop_
_entity_poly.entity_id
_entity_poly.type
_entity_poly.pdbx_seq_one_letter_code
_entity_poly.pdbx_strand_id
1 'polypeptide(L)'
;MNLSPAQMMNRTMGSLGIKLNLQTRDRIYGFLLTLPALLVVFGLIFYPLGLGIINSFRDVNLFQLGESPWVGFANYKTLFAYSFFWNSVQVTLVYAISSVAGAALVGLLLALALNKQTRINSILRAFFIIPWVLPGALVAFLFMYMSLQTGGVIGYFLTKIGLLEKPINFFADLDTALPAVIITTIWMSFPFCMIMFLAGLKTIPREIEEAAVIDGANRFQSFWYITLPYLKNVIVITTTLMVIWNFNFMDLIYTTTRGGPVNSTEILAIFAYRTAIQQLNFGLTSALGVLWLLALTGFAYLYLRNMKVLGD
;
A
#
# COMPACT_ATOMS: atom_id res chain seq x y z
N MET A 1 18.33 -44.67 15.31
CA MET A 1 17.11 -44.81 14.48
C MET A 1 16.16 -43.69 14.89
N ASN A 2 16.24 -42.56 14.18
CA ASN A 2 15.40 -41.38 14.49
C ASN A 2 13.99 -41.61 13.97
N LEU A 3 13.05 -41.84 14.86
CA LEU A 3 11.64 -41.95 14.51
C LEU A 3 11.14 -40.60 13.95
N SER A 4 10.41 -40.64 12.84
CA SER A 4 9.78 -39.42 12.32
C SER A 4 8.80 -38.84 13.38
N PRO A 5 8.56 -37.51 13.43
CA PRO A 5 7.61 -36.93 14.38
C PRO A 5 6.24 -37.63 14.36
N ALA A 6 5.80 -38.11 13.19
CA ALA A 6 4.56 -38.89 13.02
C ALA A 6 4.62 -40.26 13.76
N GLN A 7 5.77 -40.91 13.80
CA GLN A 7 5.96 -42.17 14.48
C GLN A 7 6.03 -42.01 16.00
N MET A 8 6.57 -40.89 16.50
CA MET A 8 6.61 -40.56 17.90
C MET A 8 5.18 -40.34 18.48
N MET A 9 4.34 -39.59 17.76
CA MET A 9 2.97 -39.34 18.20
C MET A 9 2.11 -40.61 18.14
N ASN A 10 2.33 -41.48 17.15
CA ASN A 10 1.64 -42.78 17.09
C ASN A 10 1.96 -43.68 18.32
N ARG A 11 3.18 -43.56 18.84
CA ARG A 11 3.62 -44.28 20.05
C ARG A 11 2.98 -43.72 21.31
N THR A 12 2.91 -42.39 21.42
CA THR A 12 2.29 -41.70 22.58
C THR A 12 0.76 -41.77 22.55
N MET A 13 0.11 -41.66 21.40
CA MET A 13 -1.35 -41.77 21.31
C MET A 13 -1.83 -43.22 21.34
N GLY A 14 -1.05 -44.18 20.84
CA GLY A 14 -1.32 -45.61 21.01
C GLY A 14 -1.31 -46.06 22.46
N SER A 15 -0.48 -45.44 23.31
CA SER A 15 -0.46 -45.67 24.74
C SER A 15 -1.69 -45.09 25.50
N LEU A 16 -2.39 -44.12 24.87
CA LEU A 16 -3.62 -43.50 25.38
C LEU A 16 -4.91 -44.15 24.83
N GLY A 17 -4.80 -45.24 24.05
CA GLY A 17 -5.95 -45.99 23.53
C GLY A 17 -6.76 -45.26 22.43
N ILE A 18 -6.28 -44.12 21.92
CA ILE A 18 -6.99 -43.28 20.94
C ILE A 18 -6.59 -43.71 19.51
N LYS A 19 -7.44 -44.44 18.82
CA LYS A 19 -7.30 -44.77 17.39
C LYS A 19 -7.85 -43.62 16.53
N LEU A 20 -7.00 -42.68 16.16
CA LEU A 20 -7.38 -41.61 15.22
C LEU A 20 -7.26 -42.12 13.77
N ASN A 21 -8.23 -41.74 12.93
CA ASN A 21 -8.13 -41.93 11.48
C ASN A 21 -6.92 -41.14 10.92
N LEU A 22 -6.24 -41.66 9.92
CA LEU A 22 -5.06 -41.03 9.30
C LEU A 22 -5.31 -39.57 8.93
N GLN A 23 -6.47 -39.25 8.35
CA GLN A 23 -6.85 -37.88 7.99
C GLN A 23 -6.99 -36.95 9.20
N THR A 24 -7.53 -37.44 10.32
CA THR A 24 -7.68 -36.64 11.57
C THR A 24 -6.31 -36.39 12.18
N ARG A 25 -5.44 -37.36 12.15
CA ARG A 25 -4.07 -37.26 12.62
C ARG A 25 -3.30 -36.20 11.83
N ASP A 26 -3.36 -36.25 10.49
CA ASP A 26 -2.64 -35.29 9.64
C ASP A 26 -3.16 -33.87 9.78
N ARG A 27 -4.46 -33.67 10.06
CA ARG A 27 -5.05 -32.37 10.42
C ARG A 27 -4.52 -31.86 11.76
N ILE A 28 -4.44 -32.72 12.79
CA ILE A 28 -3.90 -32.34 14.11
C ILE A 28 -2.43 -31.96 13.98
N TYR A 29 -1.64 -32.73 13.20
CA TYR A 29 -0.24 -32.38 12.94
C TYR A 29 -0.11 -31.06 12.22
N GLY A 30 -0.86 -30.82 11.16
CA GLY A 30 -0.88 -29.56 10.44
C GLY A 30 -1.21 -28.39 11.38
N PHE A 31 -2.22 -28.56 12.26
CA PHE A 31 -2.59 -27.55 13.24
C PHE A 31 -1.48 -27.29 14.27
N LEU A 32 -0.89 -28.36 14.85
CA LEU A 32 0.20 -28.22 15.82
C LEU A 32 1.45 -27.56 15.24
N LEU A 33 1.77 -27.84 13.97
CA LEU A 33 2.90 -27.19 13.27
C LEU A 33 2.62 -25.72 12.97
N THR A 34 1.37 -25.35 12.71
CA THR A 34 0.97 -23.95 12.45
C THR A 34 0.69 -23.17 13.74
N LEU A 35 0.45 -23.85 14.87
CA LEU A 35 0.08 -23.23 16.13
C LEU A 35 1.07 -22.15 16.61
N PRO A 36 2.41 -22.33 16.59
CA PRO A 36 3.33 -21.29 17.01
C PRO A 36 3.18 -20.01 16.16
N ALA A 37 3.02 -20.14 14.84
CA ALA A 37 2.79 -19.00 13.96
C ALA A 37 1.44 -18.32 14.26
N LEU A 38 0.38 -19.11 14.49
CA LEU A 38 -0.93 -18.59 14.87
C LEU A 38 -0.89 -17.84 16.20
N LEU A 39 -0.17 -18.33 17.20
CA LEU A 39 -0.03 -17.64 18.50
C LEU A 39 0.67 -16.28 18.33
N VAL A 40 1.72 -16.21 17.51
CA VAL A 40 2.41 -14.94 17.20
C VAL A 40 1.46 -13.97 16.49
N VAL A 41 0.74 -14.44 15.48
CA VAL A 41 -0.24 -13.61 14.74
C VAL A 41 -1.35 -13.12 15.66
N PHE A 42 -1.91 -14.00 16.49
CA PHE A 42 -2.94 -13.63 17.47
C PHE A 42 -2.43 -12.60 18.48
N GLY A 43 -1.26 -12.83 19.06
CA GLY A 43 -0.68 -11.94 20.08
C GLY A 43 -0.24 -10.58 19.52
N LEU A 44 0.34 -10.55 18.34
CA LEU A 44 0.92 -9.31 17.78
C LEU A 44 -0.03 -8.54 16.86
N ILE A 45 -1.03 -9.18 16.27
CA ILE A 45 -1.95 -8.52 15.33
C ILE A 45 -3.36 -8.45 15.91
N PHE A 46 -3.99 -9.59 16.21
CA PHE A 46 -5.40 -9.60 16.62
C PHE A 46 -5.63 -9.00 18.00
N TYR A 47 -4.72 -9.20 18.96
CA TYR A 47 -4.86 -8.63 20.30
C TYR A 47 -4.78 -7.10 20.29
N PRO A 48 -3.75 -6.43 19.70
CA PRO A 48 -3.73 -4.97 19.59
C PRO A 48 -4.89 -4.40 18.76
N LEU A 49 -5.30 -5.11 17.70
CA LEU A 49 -6.46 -4.71 16.90
C LEU A 49 -7.75 -4.72 17.75
N GLY A 50 -7.97 -5.79 18.53
CA GLY A 50 -9.10 -5.89 19.44
C GLY A 50 -9.09 -4.80 20.51
N LEU A 51 -7.92 -4.51 21.08
CA LEU A 51 -7.76 -3.36 22.00
C LEU A 51 -8.07 -2.03 21.32
N GLY A 52 -7.61 -1.84 20.09
CA GLY A 52 -7.95 -0.65 19.30
C GLY A 52 -9.45 -0.50 19.10
N ILE A 53 -10.16 -1.60 18.75
CA ILE A 53 -11.61 -1.58 18.62
C ILE A 53 -12.29 -1.21 19.96
N ILE A 54 -11.86 -1.79 21.08
CA ILE A 54 -12.41 -1.48 22.39
C ILE A 54 -12.13 -0.02 22.77
N ASN A 55 -10.91 0.46 22.57
CA ASN A 55 -10.49 1.82 22.88
C ASN A 55 -11.22 2.86 22.03
N SER A 56 -11.69 2.51 20.84
CA SER A 56 -12.48 3.42 20.00
C SER A 56 -13.81 3.87 20.65
N PHE A 57 -14.31 3.06 21.61
CA PHE A 57 -15.53 3.35 22.39
C PHE A 57 -15.23 3.90 23.79
N ARG A 58 -13.96 4.15 24.09
CA ARG A 58 -13.49 4.67 25.39
C ARG A 58 -12.84 6.04 25.21
N ASP A 59 -12.90 6.85 26.25
CA ASP A 59 -12.07 8.05 26.35
C ASP A 59 -10.70 7.65 26.90
N VAL A 60 -9.76 7.35 25.99
CA VAL A 60 -8.39 6.98 26.33
C VAL A 60 -7.49 8.17 26.03
N ASN A 61 -7.29 9.01 27.05
CA ASN A 61 -6.43 10.18 26.97
C ASN A 61 -5.34 10.07 28.04
N LEU A 62 -4.07 10.09 27.65
CA LEU A 62 -2.95 9.96 28.59
C LEU A 62 -2.75 11.19 29.50
N PHE A 63 -3.37 12.34 29.20
CA PHE A 63 -3.41 13.46 30.15
C PHE A 63 -4.33 13.18 31.34
N GLN A 64 -5.26 12.23 31.23
CA GLN A 64 -6.18 11.81 32.27
C GLN A 64 -5.74 10.44 32.82
N LEU A 65 -4.69 10.45 33.65
CA LEU A 65 -4.11 9.23 34.22
C LEU A 65 -5.15 8.50 35.11
N GLY A 66 -5.52 7.30 34.71
CA GLY A 66 -6.23 6.32 35.54
C GLY A 66 -7.66 5.99 35.15
N GLU A 67 -8.35 6.81 34.38
CA GLU A 67 -9.73 6.53 33.95
C GLU A 67 -9.85 6.51 32.43
N SER A 68 -10.33 5.40 31.90
CA SER A 68 -10.70 5.28 30.49
C SER A 68 -12.19 4.93 30.40
N PRO A 69 -13.09 5.87 30.71
CA PRO A 69 -14.52 5.63 30.78
C PRO A 69 -15.06 5.23 29.41
N TRP A 70 -16.12 4.44 29.43
CA TRP A 70 -16.84 4.05 28.22
C TRP A 70 -17.68 5.24 27.74
N VAL A 71 -17.40 5.72 26.50
CA VAL A 71 -18.09 6.88 25.91
C VAL A 71 -18.95 6.51 24.68
N GLY A 72 -19.04 5.23 24.37
CA GLY A 72 -19.78 4.73 23.22
C GLY A 72 -19.30 5.35 21.91
N PHE A 73 -20.18 5.96 21.13
CA PHE A 73 -19.87 6.55 19.83
C PHE A 73 -19.37 8.01 19.89
N ALA A 74 -19.03 8.55 21.06
CA ALA A 74 -18.61 9.94 21.16
C ALA A 74 -17.38 10.27 20.34
N ASN A 75 -16.35 9.38 20.32
CA ASN A 75 -15.15 9.56 19.50
C ASN A 75 -15.48 9.67 18.00
N TYR A 76 -16.41 8.85 17.52
CA TYR A 76 -16.84 8.89 16.12
C TYR A 76 -17.58 10.20 15.79
N LYS A 77 -18.47 10.67 16.69
CA LYS A 77 -19.15 11.95 16.54
C LYS A 77 -18.16 13.12 16.50
N THR A 78 -17.17 13.09 17.35
CA THR A 78 -16.08 14.09 17.39
C THR A 78 -15.30 14.08 16.08
N LEU A 79 -14.90 12.90 15.56
CA LEU A 79 -14.20 12.81 14.28
C LEU A 79 -15.01 13.41 13.14
N PHE A 80 -16.29 13.05 13.02
CA PHE A 80 -17.15 13.53 11.93
C PHE A 80 -17.46 15.04 12.03
N ALA A 81 -17.44 15.61 13.23
CA ALA A 81 -17.61 17.04 13.44
C ALA A 81 -16.31 17.82 13.18
N TYR A 82 -15.14 17.16 13.09
CA TYR A 82 -13.85 17.81 13.01
C TYR A 82 -13.46 18.10 11.56
N SER A 83 -13.37 19.34 11.16
CA SER A 83 -13.07 19.75 9.78
C SER A 83 -11.73 19.22 9.26
N PHE A 84 -10.71 19.12 10.12
CA PHE A 84 -9.40 18.57 9.75
C PHE A 84 -9.45 17.09 9.42
N PHE A 85 -10.38 16.32 10.01
CA PHE A 85 -10.60 14.92 9.60
C PHE A 85 -11.02 14.83 8.13
N TRP A 86 -12.00 15.63 7.72
CA TRP A 86 -12.48 15.63 6.33
C TRP A 86 -11.42 16.14 5.35
N ASN A 87 -10.64 17.14 5.74
CA ASN A 87 -9.47 17.56 4.96
C ASN A 87 -8.49 16.40 4.78
N SER A 88 -8.15 15.67 5.85
CA SER A 88 -7.23 14.53 5.77
C SER A 88 -7.80 13.37 4.93
N VAL A 89 -9.11 13.14 4.97
CA VAL A 89 -9.80 12.18 4.07
C VAL A 89 -9.62 12.61 2.61
N GLN A 90 -9.92 13.86 2.29
CA GLN A 90 -9.82 14.39 0.93
C GLN A 90 -8.38 14.32 0.41
N VAL A 91 -7.41 14.79 1.20
CA VAL A 91 -5.98 14.77 0.85
C VAL A 91 -5.51 13.33 0.64
N THR A 92 -5.93 12.38 1.51
CA THR A 92 -5.58 10.96 1.35
C THR A 92 -6.12 10.38 0.05
N LEU A 93 -7.37 10.66 -0.28
CA LEU A 93 -7.99 10.17 -1.51
C LEU A 93 -7.30 10.74 -2.76
N VAL A 94 -7.06 12.05 -2.81
CA VAL A 94 -6.34 12.70 -3.91
C VAL A 94 -4.94 12.11 -4.04
N TYR A 95 -4.20 12.03 -2.94
CA TYR A 95 -2.86 11.47 -2.89
C TYR A 95 -2.83 10.01 -3.37
N ALA A 96 -3.67 9.15 -2.80
CA ALA A 96 -3.66 7.72 -3.10
C ALA A 96 -4.07 7.45 -4.55
N ILE A 97 -5.18 8.05 -5.02
CA ILE A 97 -5.67 7.84 -6.39
C ILE A 97 -4.63 8.34 -7.41
N SER A 98 -4.13 9.55 -7.23
CA SER A 98 -3.17 10.15 -8.18
C SER A 98 -1.84 9.40 -8.20
N SER A 99 -1.31 9.01 -7.03
CA SER A 99 -0.08 8.25 -6.93
C SER A 99 -0.19 6.85 -7.55
N VAL A 100 -1.30 6.14 -7.25
CA VAL A 100 -1.54 4.80 -7.81
C VAL A 100 -1.74 4.87 -9.32
N ALA A 101 -2.58 5.79 -9.80
CA ALA A 101 -2.83 5.96 -11.22
C ALA A 101 -1.55 6.33 -11.98
N GLY A 102 -0.77 7.28 -11.46
CA GLY A 102 0.49 7.69 -12.06
C GLY A 102 1.53 6.58 -12.08
N ALA A 103 1.71 5.87 -10.96
CA ALA A 103 2.65 4.75 -10.89
C ALA A 103 2.23 3.57 -11.77
N ALA A 104 0.93 3.27 -11.84
CA ALA A 104 0.41 2.23 -12.73
C ALA A 104 0.62 2.62 -14.21
N LEU A 105 0.36 3.87 -14.58
CA LEU A 105 0.57 4.36 -15.95
C LEU A 105 2.03 4.26 -16.36
N VAL A 106 2.95 4.83 -15.55
CA VAL A 106 4.39 4.79 -15.82
C VAL A 106 4.89 3.36 -15.84
N GLY A 107 4.47 2.53 -14.87
CA GLY A 107 4.82 1.12 -14.79
C GLY A 107 4.35 0.33 -16.00
N LEU A 108 3.12 0.58 -16.50
CA LEU A 108 2.58 -0.08 -17.68
C LEU A 108 3.36 0.31 -18.96
N LEU A 109 3.63 1.60 -19.15
CA LEU A 109 4.40 2.07 -20.29
C LEU A 109 5.80 1.46 -20.32
N LEU A 110 6.48 1.40 -19.17
CA LEU A 110 7.80 0.77 -19.06
C LEU A 110 7.72 -0.75 -19.23
N ALA A 111 6.69 -1.42 -18.70
CA ALA A 111 6.50 -2.85 -18.90
C ALA A 111 6.33 -3.19 -20.39
N LEU A 112 5.53 -2.43 -21.12
CA LEU A 112 5.35 -2.62 -22.57
C LEU A 112 6.65 -2.36 -23.34
N ALA A 113 7.38 -1.28 -23.01
CA ALA A 113 8.63 -0.93 -23.67
C ALA A 113 9.74 -1.98 -23.41
N LEU A 114 9.77 -2.53 -22.19
CA LEU A 114 10.81 -3.45 -21.74
C LEU A 114 10.42 -4.93 -21.84
N ASN A 115 9.25 -5.29 -22.43
CA ASN A 115 8.77 -6.67 -22.49
C ASN A 115 9.71 -7.62 -23.27
N LYS A 116 10.42 -7.11 -24.27
CA LYS A 116 11.37 -7.92 -25.05
C LYS A 116 12.54 -8.40 -24.19
N GLN A 117 12.91 -9.69 -24.35
CA GLN A 117 14.03 -10.30 -23.62
C GLN A 117 15.37 -10.01 -24.34
N THR A 118 15.88 -8.81 -24.14
CA THR A 118 17.22 -8.40 -24.62
C THR A 118 18.15 -8.10 -23.42
N ARG A 119 19.46 -8.18 -23.61
CA ARG A 119 20.45 -7.82 -22.59
C ARG A 119 20.25 -6.37 -22.10
N ILE A 120 19.97 -5.46 -23.02
CA ILE A 120 19.73 -4.05 -22.72
C ILE A 120 18.49 -3.89 -21.83
N ASN A 121 17.38 -4.55 -22.20
CA ASN A 121 16.16 -4.47 -21.40
C ASN A 121 16.35 -5.08 -20.00
N SER A 122 17.19 -6.11 -19.86
CA SER A 122 17.49 -6.68 -18.54
C SER A 122 18.27 -5.69 -17.67
N ILE A 123 19.24 -4.96 -18.23
CA ILE A 123 19.99 -3.93 -17.52
C ILE A 123 19.06 -2.74 -17.17
N LEU A 124 18.23 -2.30 -18.12
CA LEU A 124 17.26 -1.21 -17.87
C LEU A 124 16.25 -1.57 -16.78
N ARG A 125 15.73 -2.81 -16.76
CA ARG A 125 14.85 -3.27 -15.67
C ARG A 125 15.56 -3.20 -14.32
N ALA A 126 16.80 -3.66 -14.23
CA ALA A 126 17.57 -3.59 -12.99
C ALA A 126 17.78 -2.14 -12.53
N PHE A 127 18.04 -1.21 -13.47
CA PHE A 127 18.17 0.21 -13.17
C PHE A 127 16.83 0.82 -12.68
N PHE A 128 15.72 0.51 -13.36
CA PHE A 128 14.41 1.04 -12.98
C PHE A 128 13.87 0.47 -11.66
N ILE A 129 14.41 -0.60 -11.11
CA ILE A 129 14.01 -1.13 -9.79
C ILE A 129 14.60 -0.30 -8.63
N ILE A 130 15.70 0.42 -8.85
CA ILE A 130 16.43 1.17 -7.81
C ILE A 130 15.51 2.06 -6.96
N PRO A 131 14.60 2.87 -7.53
CA PRO A 131 13.73 3.74 -6.74
C PRO A 131 12.91 3.00 -5.67
N TRP A 132 12.43 1.82 -5.96
CA TRP A 132 11.57 1.04 -5.07
C TRP A 132 12.32 0.38 -3.90
N VAL A 133 13.61 0.14 -4.07
CA VAL A 133 14.46 -0.46 -3.03
C VAL A 133 14.92 0.57 -2.00
N LEU A 134 14.88 1.86 -2.34
CA LEU A 134 15.33 2.92 -1.46
C LEU A 134 14.35 3.15 -0.30
N PRO A 135 14.85 3.36 0.94
CA PRO A 135 14.02 3.77 2.06
C PRO A 135 13.27 5.08 1.77
N GLY A 136 11.96 5.14 2.12
CA GLY A 136 11.12 6.33 1.84
C GLY A 136 11.68 7.63 2.42
N ALA A 137 12.25 7.59 3.63
CA ALA A 137 12.89 8.76 4.23
C ALA A 137 14.11 9.24 3.42
N LEU A 138 14.93 8.34 2.86
CA LEU A 138 16.06 8.72 2.00
C LEU A 138 15.58 9.40 0.72
N VAL A 139 14.56 8.86 0.09
CA VAL A 139 13.92 9.45 -1.10
C VAL A 139 13.35 10.85 -0.77
N ALA A 140 12.71 10.98 0.39
CA ALA A 140 12.19 12.24 0.87
C ALA A 140 13.30 13.32 0.96
N PHE A 141 14.40 13.01 1.64
CA PHE A 141 15.54 13.93 1.74
C PHE A 141 16.12 14.29 0.37
N LEU A 142 16.28 13.30 -0.51
CA LEU A 142 16.82 13.52 -1.85
C LEU A 142 15.95 14.51 -2.64
N PHE A 143 14.64 14.28 -2.68
CA PHE A 143 13.73 15.17 -3.39
C PHE A 143 13.59 16.55 -2.72
N MET A 144 13.63 16.63 -1.38
CA MET A 144 13.68 17.91 -0.67
C MET A 144 14.90 18.74 -1.10
N TYR A 145 16.11 18.15 -1.08
CA TYR A 145 17.32 18.87 -1.49
C TYR A 145 17.29 19.27 -2.97
N MET A 146 16.79 18.39 -3.84
CA MET A 146 16.63 18.71 -5.26
C MET A 146 15.60 19.81 -5.52
N SER A 147 14.67 20.03 -4.59
CA SER A 147 13.55 20.99 -4.68
C SER A 147 13.79 22.29 -3.90
N LEU A 148 14.97 22.49 -3.31
CA LEU A 148 15.28 23.75 -2.59
C LEU A 148 15.19 24.94 -3.55
N GLN A 149 14.68 26.07 -3.04
CA GLN A 149 14.61 27.32 -3.81
C GLN A 149 16.02 27.82 -4.21
N THR A 150 16.97 27.68 -3.30
CA THR A 150 18.37 28.06 -3.55
C THR A 150 19.22 26.80 -3.66
N GLY A 151 19.83 26.58 -4.83
CA GLY A 151 20.70 25.43 -5.09
C GLY A 151 19.97 24.14 -5.47
N GLY A 152 18.63 24.10 -5.51
CA GLY A 152 17.86 22.94 -5.92
C GLY A 152 17.89 22.75 -7.44
N VAL A 153 18.23 21.55 -7.89
CA VAL A 153 18.40 21.21 -9.31
C VAL A 153 17.08 21.28 -10.07
N ILE A 154 15.97 20.84 -9.46
CA ILE A 154 14.65 20.81 -10.13
C ILE A 154 14.18 22.22 -10.44
N GLY A 155 14.18 23.13 -9.45
CA GLY A 155 13.78 24.51 -9.64
C GLY A 155 14.65 25.24 -10.67
N TYR A 156 15.98 25.04 -10.60
CA TYR A 156 16.92 25.60 -11.58
C TYR A 156 16.61 25.13 -13.01
N PHE A 157 16.43 23.82 -13.21
CA PHE A 157 16.14 23.24 -14.51
C PHE A 157 14.83 23.77 -15.10
N LEU A 158 13.75 23.79 -14.28
CA LEU A 158 12.44 24.27 -14.72
C LEU A 158 12.44 25.76 -15.07
N THR A 159 13.20 26.57 -14.34
CA THR A 159 13.40 27.99 -14.67
C THR A 159 14.19 28.14 -15.97
N LYS A 160 15.23 27.34 -16.19
CA LYS A 160 16.06 27.40 -17.41
C LYS A 160 15.28 27.05 -18.67
N ILE A 161 14.31 26.14 -18.61
CA ILE A 161 13.44 25.78 -19.75
C ILE A 161 12.20 26.67 -19.86
N GLY A 162 12.07 27.70 -19.01
CA GLY A 162 11.00 28.69 -19.08
C GLY A 162 9.66 28.27 -18.52
N LEU A 163 9.62 27.14 -17.75
CA LEU A 163 8.41 26.68 -17.08
C LEU A 163 8.15 27.40 -15.74
N LEU A 164 9.16 27.99 -15.15
CA LEU A 164 9.08 28.81 -13.94
C LEU A 164 9.79 30.13 -14.16
N GLU A 165 9.26 31.22 -13.60
CA GLU A 165 9.92 32.54 -13.61
C GLU A 165 11.14 32.57 -12.66
N LYS A 166 11.01 31.85 -11.51
CA LYS A 166 12.05 31.72 -10.49
C LYS A 166 11.99 30.37 -9.81
N PRO A 167 13.11 29.84 -9.26
CA PRO A 167 13.08 28.63 -8.48
C PRO A 167 12.19 28.77 -7.25
N ILE A 168 11.41 27.73 -6.94
CA ILE A 168 10.53 27.64 -5.76
C ILE A 168 10.88 26.41 -4.93
N ASN A 169 10.51 26.41 -3.65
CA ASN A 169 10.57 25.20 -2.84
C ASN A 169 9.24 24.44 -2.95
N PHE A 170 9.22 23.39 -3.76
CA PHE A 170 8.01 22.66 -4.09
C PHE A 170 7.31 22.06 -2.88
N PHE A 171 8.02 21.68 -1.82
CA PHE A 171 7.44 21.09 -0.61
C PHE A 171 6.99 22.11 0.43
N ALA A 172 7.36 23.38 0.28
CA ALA A 172 6.99 24.45 1.22
C ALA A 172 5.89 25.37 0.69
N ASP A 173 5.51 25.25 -0.56
CA ASP A 173 4.47 26.04 -1.21
C ASP A 173 3.13 25.31 -1.19
N LEU A 174 2.03 26.06 -0.94
CA LEU A 174 0.71 25.49 -0.71
C LEU A 174 0.16 24.73 -1.95
N ASP A 175 0.41 25.30 -3.14
CA ASP A 175 -0.15 24.78 -4.39
C ASP A 175 0.68 23.61 -4.94
N THR A 176 1.96 23.53 -4.58
CA THR A 176 2.90 22.55 -5.14
C THR A 176 3.26 21.40 -4.20
N ALA A 177 3.03 21.53 -2.88
CA ALA A 177 3.46 20.52 -1.91
C ALA A 177 2.81 19.16 -2.14
N LEU A 178 1.49 19.09 -2.32
CA LEU A 178 0.81 17.82 -2.59
C LEU A 178 1.19 17.22 -3.95
N PRO A 179 1.21 17.96 -5.06
CA PRO A 179 1.77 17.49 -6.33
C PRO A 179 3.21 16.97 -6.22
N ALA A 180 4.10 17.65 -5.50
CA ALA A 180 5.49 17.23 -5.31
C ALA A 180 5.58 15.89 -4.58
N VAL A 181 4.78 15.72 -3.51
CA VAL A 181 4.66 14.44 -2.78
C VAL A 181 4.14 13.34 -3.70
N ILE A 182 3.09 13.60 -4.49
CA ILE A 182 2.51 12.63 -5.44
C ILE A 182 3.55 12.20 -6.48
N ILE A 183 4.26 13.15 -7.10
CA ILE A 183 5.29 12.86 -8.12
C ILE A 183 6.43 12.02 -7.51
N THR A 184 6.87 12.38 -6.31
CA THR A 184 7.91 11.63 -5.60
C THR A 184 7.47 10.19 -5.30
N THR A 185 6.21 10.02 -4.88
CA THR A 185 5.62 8.71 -4.62
C THR A 185 5.47 7.88 -5.90
N ILE A 186 5.05 8.50 -7.01
CA ILE A 186 5.00 7.85 -8.34
C ILE A 186 6.38 7.34 -8.72
N TRP A 187 7.41 8.19 -8.59
CA TRP A 187 8.80 7.83 -8.91
C TRP A 187 9.31 6.65 -8.07
N MET A 188 8.95 6.60 -6.81
CA MET A 188 9.34 5.51 -5.91
C MET A 188 8.56 4.22 -6.19
N SER A 189 7.31 4.31 -6.65
CA SER A 189 6.38 3.17 -6.68
C SER A 189 6.18 2.56 -8.08
N PHE A 190 6.46 3.29 -9.17
CA PHE A 190 6.27 2.76 -10.52
C PHE A 190 7.04 1.46 -10.81
N PRO A 191 8.23 1.18 -10.20
CA PRO A 191 8.95 -0.05 -10.50
C PRO A 191 8.20 -1.29 -10.05
N PHE A 192 7.46 -1.22 -8.93
CA PHE A 192 6.60 -2.32 -8.50
C PHE A 192 5.52 -2.62 -9.55
N CYS A 193 4.83 -1.60 -10.06
CA CYS A 193 3.87 -1.77 -11.14
C CYS A 193 4.51 -2.35 -12.40
N MET A 194 5.68 -1.85 -12.78
CA MET A 194 6.45 -2.35 -13.94
C MET A 194 6.72 -3.84 -13.82
N ILE A 195 7.19 -4.32 -12.66
CA ILE A 195 7.49 -5.74 -12.44
C ILE A 195 6.22 -6.57 -12.52
N MET A 196 5.15 -6.17 -11.86
CA MET A 196 3.88 -6.88 -11.86
C MET A 196 3.29 -6.97 -13.28
N PHE A 197 3.31 -5.87 -14.03
CA PHE A 197 2.80 -5.86 -15.40
C PHE A 197 3.71 -6.63 -16.36
N LEU A 198 5.02 -6.58 -16.20
CA LEU A 198 5.94 -7.45 -16.95
C LEU A 198 5.68 -8.92 -16.70
N ALA A 199 5.38 -9.32 -15.46
CA ALA A 199 5.00 -10.69 -15.13
C ALA A 199 3.67 -11.05 -15.80
N GLY A 200 2.69 -10.15 -15.75
CA GLY A 200 1.40 -10.33 -16.43
C GLY A 200 1.53 -10.45 -17.96
N LEU A 201 2.36 -9.61 -18.60
CA LEU A 201 2.58 -9.70 -20.05
C LEU A 201 3.14 -11.05 -20.51
N LYS A 202 3.91 -11.72 -19.65
CA LYS A 202 4.46 -13.05 -19.96
C LYS A 202 3.43 -14.18 -19.90
N THR A 203 2.26 -13.94 -19.34
CA THR A 203 1.18 -14.94 -19.29
C THR A 203 0.34 -14.97 -20.57
N ILE A 204 0.53 -14.00 -21.45
CA ILE A 204 -0.16 -13.94 -22.75
C ILE A 204 0.45 -15.01 -23.67
N PRO A 205 -0.34 -15.97 -24.15
CA PRO A 205 0.15 -16.98 -25.11
C PRO A 205 0.60 -16.33 -26.43
N ARG A 206 1.76 -16.75 -26.94
CA ARG A 206 2.32 -16.20 -28.20
C ARG A 206 1.40 -16.43 -29.39
N GLU A 207 0.69 -17.55 -29.39
CA GLU A 207 -0.25 -17.93 -30.43
C GLU A 207 -1.36 -16.89 -30.61
N ILE A 208 -1.78 -16.24 -29.53
CA ILE A 208 -2.80 -15.18 -29.58
C ILE A 208 -2.22 -13.89 -30.16
N GLU A 209 -0.98 -13.54 -29.80
CA GLU A 209 -0.30 -12.38 -30.38
C GLU A 209 -0.04 -12.60 -31.89
N GLU A 210 0.40 -13.79 -32.29
CA GLU A 210 0.65 -14.16 -33.68
C GLU A 210 -0.64 -14.20 -34.51
N ALA A 211 -1.72 -14.76 -33.98
CA ALA A 211 -3.03 -14.76 -34.63
C ALA A 211 -3.54 -13.34 -34.90
N ALA A 212 -3.41 -12.44 -33.93
CA ALA A 212 -3.81 -11.06 -34.10
C ALA A 212 -3.02 -10.33 -35.22
N VAL A 213 -1.74 -10.67 -35.38
CA VAL A 213 -0.91 -10.12 -36.46
C VAL A 213 -1.38 -10.67 -37.83
N ILE A 214 -1.75 -11.96 -37.90
CA ILE A 214 -2.29 -12.61 -39.13
C ILE A 214 -3.63 -11.97 -39.50
N ASP A 215 -4.48 -11.65 -38.49
CA ASP A 215 -5.78 -10.99 -38.69
C ASP A 215 -5.64 -9.49 -39.03
N GLY A 216 -4.39 -8.96 -39.15
CA GLY A 216 -4.11 -7.59 -39.53
C GLY A 216 -4.30 -6.56 -38.41
N ALA A 217 -4.35 -6.98 -37.13
CA ALA A 217 -4.45 -6.06 -36.01
C ALA A 217 -3.18 -5.19 -35.87
N ASN A 218 -3.36 -3.89 -35.82
CA ASN A 218 -2.27 -2.97 -35.50
C ASN A 218 -1.93 -3.01 -33.99
N ARG A 219 -0.78 -2.42 -33.60
CA ARG A 219 -0.29 -2.41 -32.21
C ARG A 219 -1.29 -1.84 -31.21
N PHE A 220 -2.04 -0.80 -31.62
CA PHE A 220 -3.04 -0.18 -30.76
C PHE A 220 -4.26 -1.09 -30.55
N GLN A 221 -4.72 -1.77 -31.61
CA GLN A 221 -5.78 -2.77 -31.54
C GLN A 221 -5.36 -3.96 -30.67
N SER A 222 -4.15 -4.50 -30.87
CA SER A 222 -3.61 -5.58 -30.04
C SER A 222 -3.51 -5.17 -28.57
N PHE A 223 -3.13 -3.95 -28.27
CA PHE A 223 -3.08 -3.44 -26.89
C PHE A 223 -4.49 -3.44 -26.24
N TRP A 224 -5.48 -2.84 -26.89
CA TRP A 224 -6.81 -2.67 -26.29
C TRP A 224 -7.63 -3.96 -26.25
N TYR A 225 -7.53 -4.82 -27.28
CA TYR A 225 -8.38 -6.01 -27.39
C TYR A 225 -7.72 -7.30 -26.86
N ILE A 226 -6.39 -7.30 -26.70
CA ILE A 226 -5.66 -8.49 -26.22
C ILE A 226 -4.90 -8.16 -24.94
N THR A 227 -3.90 -7.26 -25.02
CA THR A 227 -2.97 -7.03 -23.91
C THR A 227 -3.68 -6.53 -22.66
N LEU A 228 -4.51 -5.51 -22.77
CA LEU A 228 -5.19 -4.90 -21.62
C LEU A 228 -6.22 -5.84 -20.95
N PRO A 229 -7.06 -6.60 -21.69
CA PRO A 229 -7.91 -7.63 -21.10
C PRO A 229 -7.15 -8.72 -20.35
N TYR A 230 -6.04 -9.22 -20.91
CA TYR A 230 -5.20 -10.21 -20.23
C TYR A 230 -4.53 -9.65 -18.96
N LEU A 231 -4.12 -8.39 -18.97
CA LEU A 231 -3.53 -7.72 -17.82
C LEU A 231 -4.54 -7.30 -16.76
N LYS A 232 -5.84 -7.32 -17.05
CA LYS A 232 -6.88 -6.79 -16.17
C LYS A 232 -6.73 -7.26 -14.73
N ASN A 233 -6.61 -8.58 -14.50
CA ASN A 233 -6.51 -9.14 -13.16
C ASN A 233 -5.23 -8.69 -12.44
N VAL A 234 -4.11 -8.62 -13.16
CA VAL A 234 -2.84 -8.16 -12.60
C VAL A 234 -2.91 -6.68 -12.25
N ILE A 235 -3.51 -5.85 -13.12
CA ILE A 235 -3.72 -4.42 -12.85
C ILE A 235 -4.58 -4.23 -11.59
N VAL A 236 -5.68 -4.96 -11.48
CA VAL A 236 -6.58 -4.87 -10.32
C VAL A 236 -5.88 -5.25 -9.03
N ILE A 237 -5.18 -6.38 -9.01
CA ILE A 237 -4.45 -6.84 -7.81
C ILE A 237 -3.36 -5.83 -7.45
N THR A 238 -2.55 -5.40 -8.43
CA THR A 238 -1.46 -4.45 -8.22
C THR A 238 -1.97 -3.12 -7.68
N THR A 239 -3.00 -2.54 -8.29
CA THR A 239 -3.56 -1.26 -7.85
C THR A 239 -4.25 -1.36 -6.49
N THR A 240 -4.92 -2.49 -6.19
CA THR A 240 -5.49 -2.74 -4.85
C THR A 240 -4.40 -2.70 -3.77
N LEU A 241 -3.31 -3.44 -3.97
CA LEU A 241 -2.18 -3.45 -3.04
C LEU A 241 -1.57 -2.06 -2.86
N MET A 242 -1.40 -1.33 -3.95
CA MET A 242 -0.85 0.02 -3.91
C MET A 242 -1.77 1.01 -3.18
N VAL A 243 -3.09 0.93 -3.36
CA VAL A 243 -4.03 1.76 -2.59
C VAL A 243 -3.86 1.49 -1.10
N ILE A 244 -3.87 0.21 -0.69
CA ILE A 244 -3.70 -0.17 0.73
C ILE A 244 -2.36 0.36 1.28
N TRP A 245 -1.26 0.25 0.52
CA TRP A 245 0.05 0.76 0.95
C TRP A 245 0.09 2.28 1.03
N ASN A 246 -0.44 3.00 0.04
CA ASN A 246 -0.43 4.47 0.03
C ASN A 246 -1.24 5.07 1.19
N PHE A 247 -2.32 4.42 1.62
CA PHE A 247 -3.06 4.85 2.80
C PHE A 247 -2.20 4.81 4.08
N ASN A 248 -1.20 3.93 4.16
CA ASN A 248 -0.31 3.77 5.31
C ASN A 248 1.07 4.42 5.10
N PHE A 249 1.32 5.02 3.93
CA PHE A 249 2.64 5.52 3.53
C PHE A 249 2.93 6.89 4.12
N MET A 250 3.33 6.90 5.40
CA MET A 250 3.57 8.13 6.16
C MET A 250 5.00 8.65 5.99
N ASP A 251 6.00 7.77 5.85
CA ASP A 251 7.43 8.08 5.97
C ASP A 251 7.88 9.23 5.07
N LEU A 252 7.54 9.16 3.79
CA LEU A 252 7.92 10.17 2.80
C LEU A 252 7.26 11.50 3.11
N ILE A 253 5.94 11.51 3.37
CA ILE A 253 5.18 12.74 3.57
C ILE A 253 5.57 13.40 4.89
N TYR A 254 5.73 12.61 5.95
CA TYR A 254 6.14 13.16 7.25
C TYR A 254 7.56 13.72 7.20
N THR A 255 8.48 13.09 6.46
CA THR A 255 9.85 13.58 6.31
C THR A 255 9.90 14.85 5.46
N THR A 256 9.10 14.96 4.40
CA THR A 256 9.12 16.10 3.48
C THR A 256 8.38 17.32 4.02
N THR A 257 7.13 17.16 4.39
CA THR A 257 6.19 18.26 4.68
C THR A 257 5.60 18.23 6.08
N ARG A 258 5.68 17.08 6.78
CA ARG A 258 4.99 16.83 8.06
C ARG A 258 3.47 17.11 7.99
N GLY A 259 2.88 16.97 6.82
CA GLY A 259 1.46 17.26 6.57
C GLY A 259 1.18 18.71 6.14
N GLY A 260 2.21 19.58 6.10
CA GLY A 260 2.10 21.01 5.73
C GLY A 260 2.30 21.25 4.22
N PRO A 261 2.33 22.54 3.82
CA PRO A 261 1.89 23.70 4.57
C PRO A 261 0.37 23.69 4.81
N VAL A 262 -0.08 24.27 5.91
CA VAL A 262 -1.52 24.44 6.25
C VAL A 262 -2.36 23.16 6.06
N ASN A 263 -1.80 22.00 6.45
CA ASN A 263 -2.40 20.66 6.31
C ASN A 263 -2.72 20.22 4.85
N SER A 264 -2.10 20.85 3.85
CA SER A 264 -2.33 20.54 2.43
C SER A 264 -1.83 19.14 2.02
N THR A 265 -0.93 18.55 2.80
CA THR A 265 -0.42 17.18 2.61
C THR A 265 -0.73 16.27 3.80
N GLU A 266 -1.67 16.67 4.67
CA GLU A 266 -2.03 15.89 5.85
C GLU A 266 -2.93 14.71 5.47
N ILE A 267 -2.32 13.57 5.20
CA ILE A 267 -3.05 12.31 5.02
C ILE A 267 -3.55 11.75 6.36
N LEU A 268 -4.50 10.80 6.32
CA LEU A 268 -5.08 10.17 7.52
C LEU A 268 -4.03 9.54 8.44
N ALA A 269 -2.93 9.01 7.88
CA ALA A 269 -1.84 8.45 8.68
C ALA A 269 -1.13 9.53 9.52
N ILE A 270 -0.90 10.72 8.97
CA ILE A 270 -0.31 11.85 9.68
C ILE A 270 -1.29 12.41 10.71
N PHE A 271 -2.56 12.53 10.36
CA PHE A 271 -3.61 12.93 11.29
C PHE A 271 -3.71 11.97 12.48
N ALA A 272 -3.70 10.64 12.23
CA ALA A 272 -3.67 9.62 13.27
C ALA A 272 -2.44 9.76 14.19
N TYR A 273 -1.25 9.90 13.60
CA TYR A 273 0.00 10.10 14.36
C TYR A 273 -0.06 11.37 15.24
N ARG A 274 -0.54 12.48 14.68
CA ARG A 274 -0.67 13.75 15.39
C ARG A 274 -1.65 13.62 16.56
N THR A 275 -2.79 12.98 16.35
CA THR A 275 -3.81 12.77 17.39
C THR A 275 -3.31 11.81 18.48
N ALA A 276 -2.61 10.73 18.11
CA ALA A 276 -2.08 9.76 19.06
C ALA A 276 -0.92 10.31 19.87
N ILE A 277 0.10 10.89 19.20
CA ILE A 277 1.39 11.19 19.82
C ILE A 277 1.48 12.64 20.31
N GLN A 278 0.91 13.61 19.58
CA GLN A 278 0.98 15.01 19.95
C GLN A 278 -0.17 15.43 20.88
N GLN A 279 -1.38 14.87 20.63
CA GLN A 279 -2.56 15.16 21.46
C GLN A 279 -2.81 14.10 22.54
N LEU A 280 -2.05 12.98 22.53
CA LEU A 280 -2.16 11.84 23.46
C LEU A 280 -3.59 11.28 23.58
N ASN A 281 -4.41 11.43 22.52
CA ASN A 281 -5.80 10.99 22.47
C ASN A 281 -5.90 9.64 21.71
N PHE A 282 -5.71 8.56 22.45
CA PHE A 282 -5.75 7.20 21.88
C PHE A 282 -7.17 6.71 21.57
N GLY A 283 -8.18 7.21 22.28
CA GLY A 283 -9.58 6.88 22.00
C GLY A 283 -10.01 7.38 20.62
N LEU A 284 -9.73 8.64 20.32
CA LEU A 284 -10.03 9.25 19.02
C LEU A 284 -9.21 8.60 17.88
N THR A 285 -7.92 8.34 18.12
CA THR A 285 -7.06 7.66 17.15
C THR A 285 -7.54 6.23 16.88
N SER A 286 -7.99 5.52 17.90
CA SER A 286 -8.55 4.17 17.76
C SER A 286 -9.84 4.18 16.94
N ALA A 287 -10.73 5.15 17.15
CA ALA A 287 -11.94 5.32 16.34
C ALA A 287 -11.60 5.61 14.86
N LEU A 288 -10.59 6.47 14.60
CA LEU A 288 -10.07 6.69 13.26
C LEU A 288 -9.54 5.40 12.63
N GLY A 289 -8.75 4.61 13.38
CA GLY A 289 -8.20 3.33 12.92
C GLY A 289 -9.29 2.31 12.54
N VAL A 290 -10.38 2.24 13.32
CA VAL A 290 -11.54 1.39 13.02
C VAL A 290 -12.23 1.84 11.74
N LEU A 291 -12.51 3.14 11.58
CA LEU A 291 -13.11 3.68 10.35
C LEU A 291 -12.23 3.39 9.14
N TRP A 292 -10.94 3.54 9.28
CA TRP A 292 -9.95 3.27 8.24
C TRP A 292 -9.92 1.78 7.85
N LEU A 293 -9.88 0.89 8.84
CA LEU A 293 -9.94 -0.56 8.60
C LEU A 293 -11.20 -0.94 7.82
N LEU A 294 -12.36 -0.43 8.23
CA LEU A 294 -13.64 -0.69 7.55
C LEU A 294 -13.65 -0.15 6.12
N ALA A 295 -13.14 1.08 5.91
CA ALA A 295 -13.06 1.69 4.60
C ALA A 295 -12.17 0.90 3.63
N LEU A 296 -10.94 0.51 4.07
CA LEU A 296 -10.02 -0.25 3.23
C LEU A 296 -10.50 -1.68 2.96
N THR A 297 -11.09 -2.34 3.96
CA THR A 297 -11.65 -3.69 3.80
C THR A 297 -12.84 -3.64 2.83
N GLY A 298 -13.73 -2.67 3.00
CA GLY A 298 -14.88 -2.47 2.10
C GLY A 298 -14.43 -2.15 0.68
N PHE A 299 -13.45 -1.25 0.51
CA PHE A 299 -12.87 -0.94 -0.80
C PHE A 299 -12.28 -2.19 -1.46
N ALA A 300 -11.40 -2.91 -0.75
CA ALA A 300 -10.75 -4.10 -1.31
C ALA A 300 -11.77 -5.17 -1.70
N TYR A 301 -12.77 -5.43 -0.84
CA TYR A 301 -13.83 -6.39 -1.13
C TYR A 301 -14.65 -6.01 -2.36
N LEU A 302 -15.14 -4.77 -2.42
CA LEU A 302 -15.97 -4.28 -3.53
C LEU A 302 -15.21 -4.23 -4.84
N TYR A 303 -13.94 -3.76 -4.78
CA TYR A 303 -13.09 -3.63 -5.95
C TYR A 303 -12.73 -4.99 -6.56
N LEU A 304 -12.31 -5.95 -5.74
CA LEU A 304 -11.99 -7.30 -6.19
C LEU A 304 -13.23 -8.05 -6.70
N ARG A 305 -14.36 -7.94 -6.01
CA ARG A 305 -15.62 -8.57 -6.42
C ARG A 305 -16.13 -8.04 -7.75
N ASN A 306 -16.18 -6.72 -7.94
CA ASN A 306 -16.70 -6.08 -9.16
C ASN A 306 -15.84 -6.40 -10.39
N MET A 307 -14.56 -6.66 -10.18
CA MET A 307 -13.65 -6.99 -11.27
C MET A 307 -13.61 -8.49 -11.60
N LYS A 308 -14.43 -9.34 -10.94
CA LYS A 308 -14.46 -10.82 -11.12
C LYS A 308 -13.09 -11.48 -11.00
N VAL A 309 -12.23 -10.94 -10.14
CA VAL A 309 -10.90 -11.50 -9.87
C VAL A 309 -10.98 -12.67 -8.88
N LEU A 310 -11.98 -12.62 -7.99
CA LEU A 310 -12.37 -13.73 -7.12
C LEU A 310 -13.30 -14.60 -7.98
N GLY A 311 -12.76 -15.59 -8.67
CA GLY A 311 -13.48 -16.44 -9.63
C GLY A 311 -14.81 -16.98 -9.09
N ASP A 312 -15.76 -17.13 -10.01
CA ASP A 312 -16.95 -17.95 -9.80
C ASP A 312 -16.53 -19.42 -9.60
#